data_5840555388db842ee12b1637828b4def
#
_entry.id   5840555388db842ee12b1637828b4def
#
_cell.length_a   1.000
_cell.length_b   1.000
_cell.length_c   1.000
_cell.angle_alpha   90.00
_cell.angle_beta   90.00
_cell.angle_gamma   90.00
#
_symmetry.space_group_name_H-M   'P 1'
#
loop_
_entity.id
_entity.type
_entity.pdbx_description
1 polymer ?
#
loop_
_entity_poly.entity_id
_entity_poly.type
_entity_poly.pdbx_seq_one_letter_code
_entity_poly.pdbx_strand_id
1 'polypeptide(L)'
;TSKFSEILDVIHAISYKGDGTTPANAGVELDAVVDMTEDAANRILDAAGRIAGTIGQENNWDNESSREQAIKKVNQDVEEIFLACSFQDITSQRIKKTLENLKSIEDRLGGVLDKLGIKLTADERGSGDKSTLIDESSVASQDDIDALFSQ
;
A
#
# COMPACT_ATOMS: atom_id res chain seq x y z
N THR A 1 36.16 16.94 -20.62
CA THR A 1 36.29 15.54 -20.13
C THR A 1 35.88 15.37 -18.69
N SER A 2 36.05 16.37 -17.80
CA SER A 2 35.72 16.30 -16.39
C SER A 2 34.18 16.15 -16.16
N LYS A 3 33.34 16.99 -16.76
CA LYS A 3 31.87 16.94 -16.59
C LYS A 3 31.21 15.65 -17.08
N PHE A 4 31.78 15.03 -18.13
CA PHE A 4 31.22 13.76 -18.63
C PHE A 4 31.57 12.60 -17.69
N SER A 5 32.76 12.59 -17.09
CA SER A 5 33.12 11.61 -16.05
C SER A 5 32.25 11.77 -14.82
N GLU A 6 31.97 12.98 -14.41
CA GLU A 6 31.06 13.28 -13.27
C GLU A 6 29.64 12.80 -13.52
N ILE A 7 29.11 12.96 -14.75
CA ILE A 7 27.80 12.45 -15.15
C ILE A 7 27.77 10.91 -15.12
N LEU A 8 28.85 10.25 -15.58
CA LEU A 8 28.97 8.79 -15.50
C LEU A 8 28.99 8.30 -14.05
N ASP A 9 29.67 9.01 -13.15
CA ASP A 9 29.70 8.70 -11.73
C ASP A 9 28.29 8.82 -11.09
N VAL A 10 27.47 9.79 -11.55
CA VAL A 10 26.07 9.91 -11.17
C VAL A 10 25.27 8.70 -11.62
N ILE A 11 25.37 8.37 -12.90
CA ILE A 11 24.64 7.23 -13.48
C ILE A 11 25.06 5.95 -12.76
N HIS A 12 26.34 5.77 -12.47
CA HIS A 12 26.82 4.64 -11.69
C HIS A 12 26.28 4.63 -10.26
N ALA A 13 26.25 5.77 -9.58
CA ALA A 13 25.72 5.88 -8.21
C ALA A 13 24.21 5.54 -8.11
N ILE A 14 23.43 5.87 -9.17
CA ILE A 14 22.01 5.53 -9.26
C ILE A 14 21.80 4.07 -9.67
N SER A 15 22.67 3.56 -10.53
CA SER A 15 22.58 2.21 -11.11
C SER A 15 23.26 1.13 -10.27
N TYR A 16 23.90 1.47 -9.15
CA TYR A 16 24.63 0.52 -8.33
C TYR A 16 23.68 -0.51 -7.68
N LYS A 17 23.83 -1.75 -8.09
CA LYS A 17 22.94 -2.88 -7.74
C LYS A 17 23.25 -3.54 -6.38
N GLY A 18 24.20 -3.02 -5.61
CA GLY A 18 24.79 -3.78 -4.48
C GLY A 18 24.00 -3.77 -3.18
N ASP A 19 23.16 -2.77 -2.93
CA ASP A 19 22.51 -2.55 -1.63
C ASP A 19 20.96 -2.57 -1.66
N GLY A 20 20.36 -2.90 -2.80
CA GLY A 20 18.91 -2.93 -2.96
C GLY A 20 18.23 -1.55 -3.00
N THR A 21 19.01 -0.46 -3.07
CA THR A 21 18.52 0.93 -3.08
C THR A 21 18.41 1.53 -4.48
N THR A 22 18.01 0.75 -5.47
CA THR A 22 17.80 1.26 -6.84
C THR A 22 16.35 1.67 -7.05
N PRO A 23 16.06 2.63 -7.97
CA PRO A 23 14.70 2.98 -8.35
C PRO A 23 13.88 1.77 -8.83
N ALA A 24 14.53 0.82 -9.53
CA ALA A 24 13.89 -0.41 -9.97
C ALA A 24 13.41 -1.29 -8.80
N ASN A 25 14.18 -1.36 -7.71
CA ASN A 25 13.77 -2.10 -6.52
C ASN A 25 12.60 -1.42 -5.80
N ALA A 26 12.55 -0.08 -5.78
CA ALA A 26 11.42 0.66 -5.24
C ALA A 26 10.12 0.35 -6.00
N GLY A 27 10.19 0.26 -7.34
CA GLY A 27 9.06 -0.16 -8.17
C GLY A 27 8.57 -1.56 -7.82
N VAL A 28 9.49 -2.54 -7.76
CA VAL A 28 9.16 -3.94 -7.41
C VAL A 28 8.52 -4.04 -6.01
N GLU A 29 9.03 -3.29 -5.03
CA GLU A 29 8.44 -3.29 -3.68
C GLU A 29 7.04 -2.67 -3.66
N LEU A 30 6.79 -1.62 -4.44
CA LEU A 30 5.47 -1.00 -4.55
C LEU A 30 4.48 -1.90 -5.28
N ASP A 31 4.89 -2.56 -6.37
CA ASP A 31 4.07 -3.55 -7.07
C ASP A 31 3.65 -4.67 -6.11
N ALA A 32 4.58 -5.18 -5.31
CA ALA A 32 4.27 -6.19 -4.30
C ALA A 32 3.28 -5.69 -3.23
N VAL A 33 3.32 -4.40 -2.87
CA VAL A 33 2.32 -3.79 -1.96
C VAL A 33 0.94 -3.75 -2.61
N VAL A 34 0.85 -3.40 -3.89
CA VAL A 34 -0.41 -3.39 -4.65
C VAL A 34 -1.01 -4.79 -4.70
N ASP A 35 -0.22 -5.80 -5.10
CA ASP A 35 -0.66 -7.20 -5.19
C ASP A 35 -1.17 -7.73 -3.84
N MET A 36 -0.44 -7.46 -2.76
CA MET A 36 -0.83 -7.87 -1.41
C MET A 36 -2.12 -7.18 -0.94
N THR A 37 -2.31 -5.92 -1.31
CA THR A 37 -3.51 -5.16 -0.96
C THR A 37 -4.73 -5.68 -1.70
N GLU A 38 -4.56 -6.01 -2.99
CA GLU A 38 -5.62 -6.59 -3.82
C GLU A 38 -6.02 -7.98 -3.30
N ASP A 39 -5.05 -8.86 -3.01
CA ASP A 39 -5.31 -10.19 -2.46
C ASP A 39 -6.08 -10.09 -1.13
N ALA A 40 -5.62 -9.23 -0.21
CA ALA A 40 -6.27 -9.05 1.08
C ALA A 40 -7.71 -8.51 0.94
N ALA A 41 -7.93 -7.54 0.06
CA ALA A 41 -9.26 -6.99 -0.20
C ALA A 41 -10.21 -8.07 -0.75
N ASN A 42 -9.75 -8.88 -1.71
CA ASN A 42 -10.54 -9.97 -2.27
C ASN A 42 -10.90 -11.01 -1.21
N ARG A 43 -9.95 -11.41 -0.37
CA ARG A 43 -10.20 -12.36 0.72
C ARG A 43 -11.21 -11.83 1.74
N ILE A 44 -11.13 -10.54 2.08
CA ILE A 44 -12.11 -9.89 2.98
C ILE A 44 -13.49 -9.88 2.36
N LEU A 45 -13.61 -9.50 1.09
CA LEU A 45 -14.89 -9.47 0.37
C LEU A 45 -15.50 -10.85 0.25
N ASP A 46 -14.72 -11.87 -0.07
CA ASP A 46 -15.17 -13.26 -0.18
C ASP A 46 -15.66 -13.79 1.18
N ALA A 47 -14.91 -13.53 2.25
CA ALA A 47 -15.32 -13.94 3.60
C ALA A 47 -16.59 -13.23 4.05
N ALA A 48 -16.70 -11.92 3.81
CA ALA A 48 -17.92 -11.16 4.10
C ALA A 48 -19.13 -11.68 3.29
N GLY A 49 -18.92 -12.03 2.01
CA GLY A 49 -19.95 -12.63 1.16
C GLY A 49 -20.41 -14.00 1.68
N ARG A 50 -19.49 -14.84 2.16
CA ARG A 50 -19.83 -16.14 2.78
C ARG A 50 -20.59 -15.95 4.10
N ILE A 51 -20.21 -14.97 4.93
CA ILE A 51 -20.95 -14.61 6.15
C ILE A 51 -22.38 -14.22 5.81
N ALA A 52 -22.56 -13.28 4.88
CA ALA A 52 -23.87 -12.82 4.44
C ALA A 52 -24.70 -13.99 3.88
N GLY A 53 -24.09 -14.86 3.05
CA GLY A 53 -24.72 -16.05 2.52
C GLY A 53 -25.15 -17.05 3.61
N THR A 54 -24.30 -17.29 4.61
CA THR A 54 -24.60 -18.20 5.73
C THR A 54 -25.76 -17.67 6.54
N ILE A 55 -25.79 -16.37 6.84
CA ILE A 55 -26.87 -15.75 7.61
C ILE A 55 -28.18 -15.72 6.82
N GLY A 56 -28.11 -15.37 5.51
CA GLY A 56 -29.31 -15.24 4.66
C GLY A 56 -29.94 -16.57 4.24
N GLN A 57 -29.16 -17.66 4.18
CA GLN A 57 -29.65 -18.98 3.76
C GLN A 57 -30.08 -19.89 4.92
N GLU A 58 -29.69 -19.56 6.15
CA GLU A 58 -30.08 -20.35 7.31
C GLU A 58 -31.56 -20.08 7.65
N ASN A 59 -32.39 -21.08 7.42
CA ASN A 59 -33.86 -21.00 7.66
C ASN A 59 -34.27 -21.68 8.95
N ASN A 60 -33.34 -22.32 9.67
CA ASN A 60 -33.67 -23.16 10.82
C ASN A 60 -32.94 -22.71 12.08
N TRP A 61 -32.99 -21.40 12.37
CA TRP A 61 -32.37 -20.78 13.53
C TRP A 61 -32.85 -21.31 14.89
N ASP A 62 -34.05 -21.87 14.91
CA ASP A 62 -34.63 -22.47 16.12
C ASP A 62 -34.01 -23.84 16.43
N ASN A 63 -33.41 -24.49 15.44
CA ASN A 63 -32.69 -25.74 15.64
C ASN A 63 -31.28 -25.46 16.14
N GLU A 64 -30.95 -25.98 17.33
CA GLU A 64 -29.67 -25.75 18.03
C GLU A 64 -28.49 -26.18 17.17
N SER A 65 -28.55 -27.36 16.55
CA SER A 65 -27.44 -27.90 15.73
C SER A 65 -27.21 -27.04 14.46
N SER A 66 -28.27 -26.59 13.78
CA SER A 66 -28.15 -25.73 12.61
C SER A 66 -27.55 -24.37 13.00
N ARG A 67 -28.03 -23.79 14.09
CA ARG A 67 -27.50 -22.52 14.62
C ARG A 67 -26.04 -22.61 14.99
N GLU A 68 -25.61 -23.67 15.69
CA GLU A 68 -24.21 -23.87 16.04
C GLU A 68 -23.31 -23.99 14.82
N GLN A 69 -23.76 -24.73 13.79
CA GLN A 69 -23.02 -24.87 12.53
C GLN A 69 -22.90 -23.54 11.79
N ALA A 70 -23.97 -22.74 11.73
CA ALA A 70 -23.95 -21.43 11.10
C ALA A 70 -23.01 -20.48 11.85
N ILE A 71 -23.08 -20.43 13.18
CA ILE A 71 -22.17 -19.63 14.03
C ILE A 71 -20.73 -20.04 13.81
N LYS A 72 -20.44 -21.34 13.75
CA LYS A 72 -19.09 -21.83 13.52
C LYS A 72 -18.53 -21.40 12.17
N LYS A 73 -19.34 -21.45 11.10
CA LYS A 73 -18.93 -20.97 9.77
C LYS A 73 -18.66 -19.48 9.78
N VAL A 74 -19.56 -18.69 10.37
CA VAL A 74 -19.39 -17.23 10.49
C VAL A 74 -18.10 -16.90 11.25
N ASN A 75 -17.81 -17.57 12.36
CA ASN A 75 -16.58 -17.35 13.12
C ASN A 75 -15.33 -17.67 12.30
N GLN A 76 -15.34 -18.76 11.51
CA GLN A 76 -14.22 -19.09 10.62
C GLN A 76 -13.99 -18.01 9.56
N ASP A 77 -15.05 -17.46 8.98
CA ASP A 77 -14.95 -16.39 7.99
C ASP A 77 -14.50 -15.06 8.65
N VAL A 78 -14.91 -14.78 9.89
CA VAL A 78 -14.39 -13.64 10.67
C VAL A 78 -12.90 -13.80 10.95
N GLU A 79 -12.42 -15.00 11.31
CA GLU A 79 -10.99 -15.27 11.49
C GLU A 79 -10.21 -15.05 10.18
N GLU A 80 -10.79 -15.44 9.04
CA GLU A 80 -10.18 -15.19 7.72
C GLU A 80 -10.04 -13.69 7.45
N ILE A 81 -11.05 -12.87 7.81
CA ILE A 81 -10.97 -11.41 7.70
C ILE A 81 -9.83 -10.86 8.55
N PHE A 82 -9.69 -11.31 9.81
CA PHE A 82 -8.59 -10.88 10.68
C PHE A 82 -7.23 -11.25 10.10
N LEU A 83 -7.09 -12.47 9.57
CA LEU A 83 -5.86 -12.90 8.92
C LEU A 83 -5.57 -12.06 7.67
N ALA A 84 -6.58 -11.77 6.85
CA ALA A 84 -6.42 -10.92 5.69
C ALA A 84 -6.01 -9.49 6.09
N CYS A 85 -6.56 -8.93 7.17
CA CYS A 85 -6.18 -7.60 7.67
C CYS A 85 -4.73 -7.53 8.19
N SER A 86 -4.11 -8.65 8.54
CA SER A 86 -2.73 -8.67 9.04
C SER A 86 -1.68 -8.25 7.98
N PHE A 87 -2.07 -8.20 6.70
CA PHE A 87 -1.21 -7.70 5.63
C PHE A 87 -0.76 -6.25 5.84
N GLN A 88 -1.54 -5.45 6.58
CA GLN A 88 -1.27 -4.04 6.81
C GLN A 88 0.11 -3.80 7.42
N ASP A 89 0.53 -4.64 8.36
CA ASP A 89 1.84 -4.50 9.01
C ASP A 89 2.98 -4.73 8.01
N ILE A 90 2.87 -5.77 7.18
CA ILE A 90 3.88 -6.11 6.18
C ILE A 90 3.94 -5.02 5.09
N THR A 91 2.80 -4.56 4.59
CA THR A 91 2.76 -3.49 3.58
C THR A 91 3.31 -2.18 4.11
N SER A 92 3.00 -1.83 5.37
CA SER A 92 3.55 -0.65 6.03
C SER A 92 5.07 -0.71 6.14
N GLN A 93 5.64 -1.86 6.47
CA GLN A 93 7.09 -2.06 6.53
C GLN A 93 7.73 -1.93 5.15
N ARG A 94 7.12 -2.50 4.10
CA ARG A 94 7.60 -2.39 2.71
C ARG A 94 7.56 -0.96 2.22
N ILE A 95 6.47 -0.24 2.48
CA ILE A 95 6.32 1.18 2.12
C ILE A 95 7.40 2.02 2.81
N LYS A 96 7.61 1.84 4.13
CA LYS A 96 8.66 2.56 4.88
C LYS A 96 10.03 2.32 4.29
N LYS A 97 10.38 1.06 4.02
CA LYS A 97 11.66 0.69 3.39
C LYS A 97 11.81 1.32 2.01
N THR A 98 10.76 1.32 1.21
CA THR A 98 10.76 1.94 -0.11
C THR A 98 10.97 3.44 -0.03
N LEU A 99 10.31 4.13 0.92
CA LEU A 99 10.50 5.57 1.15
C LEU A 99 11.94 5.89 1.60
N GLU A 100 12.52 5.08 2.47
CA GLU A 100 13.93 5.23 2.88
C GLU A 100 14.88 5.07 1.69
N ASN A 101 14.62 4.09 0.81
CA ASN A 101 15.39 3.88 -0.40
C ASN A 101 15.29 5.08 -1.36
N LEU A 102 14.08 5.58 -1.60
CA LEU A 102 13.85 6.75 -2.46
C LEU A 102 14.53 7.99 -1.90
N LYS A 103 14.46 8.22 -0.60
CA LYS A 103 15.15 9.31 0.07
C LYS A 103 16.68 9.20 -0.06
N SER A 104 17.24 7.99 0.08
CA SER A 104 18.68 7.76 -0.15
C SER A 104 19.09 8.08 -1.58
N ILE A 105 18.25 7.76 -2.57
CA ILE A 105 18.49 8.10 -3.97
C ILE A 105 18.46 9.62 -4.17
N GLU A 106 17.46 10.30 -3.58
CA GLU A 106 17.34 11.75 -3.61
C GLU A 106 18.56 12.43 -3.02
N ASP A 107 19.03 12.00 -1.85
CA ASP A 107 20.21 12.54 -1.19
C ASP A 107 21.48 12.37 -2.04
N ARG A 108 21.66 11.19 -2.67
CA ARG A 108 22.78 10.92 -3.58
C ARG A 108 22.74 11.83 -4.80
N LEU A 109 21.56 11.98 -5.42
CA LEU A 109 21.36 12.88 -6.56
C LEU A 109 21.65 14.33 -6.18
N GLY A 110 21.12 14.80 -5.04
CA GLY A 110 21.38 16.14 -4.51
C GLY A 110 22.89 16.40 -4.33
N GLY A 111 23.59 15.46 -3.71
CA GLY A 111 25.05 15.57 -3.50
C GLY A 111 25.86 15.63 -4.78
N VAL A 112 25.38 15.02 -5.86
CA VAL A 112 26.04 15.09 -7.16
C VAL A 112 25.72 16.41 -7.86
N LEU A 113 24.47 16.85 -7.84
CA LEU A 113 24.08 18.14 -8.40
C LEU A 113 24.84 19.30 -7.75
N ASP A 114 25.03 19.24 -6.43
CA ASP A 114 25.84 20.21 -5.69
C ASP A 114 27.30 20.21 -6.18
N LYS A 115 27.89 19.04 -6.42
CA LYS A 115 29.25 18.90 -6.97
C LYS A 115 29.37 19.47 -8.39
N LEU A 116 28.29 19.36 -9.18
CA LEU A 116 28.21 19.92 -10.54
C LEU A 116 27.93 21.43 -10.53
N GLY A 117 27.70 22.03 -9.36
CA GLY A 117 27.35 23.43 -9.22
C GLY A 117 25.92 23.77 -9.68
N ILE A 118 25.07 22.75 -9.82
CA ILE A 118 23.66 22.90 -10.18
C ILE A 118 22.88 23.02 -8.87
N LYS A 119 22.42 24.25 -8.56
CA LYS A 119 21.52 24.47 -7.42
C LYS A 119 20.09 24.25 -7.89
N LEU A 120 19.45 23.21 -7.37
CA LEU A 120 17.99 23.09 -7.49
C LEU A 120 17.35 24.16 -6.62
N THR A 121 16.49 24.98 -7.20
CA THR A 121 15.64 25.90 -6.43
C THR A 121 14.65 25.09 -5.57
N ALA A 122 14.22 25.66 -4.45
CA ALA A 122 13.31 24.96 -3.52
C ALA A 122 11.97 24.54 -4.20
N ASP A 123 11.57 25.24 -5.27
CA ASP A 123 10.39 24.91 -6.08
C ASP A 123 10.60 23.69 -6.99
N GLU A 124 11.86 23.37 -7.33
CA GLU A 124 12.21 22.20 -8.16
C GLU A 124 12.50 20.93 -7.33
N ARG A 125 12.81 21.10 -6.04
CA ARG A 125 12.74 20.02 -5.07
C ARG A 125 11.26 19.86 -4.74
N GLY A 126 10.58 19.01 -5.49
CA GLY A 126 9.17 18.78 -5.31
C GLY A 126 8.81 18.81 -3.83
N SER A 127 8.32 19.96 -3.37
CA SER A 127 7.47 20.01 -2.21
C SER A 127 6.28 19.16 -2.59
N GLY A 128 6.39 17.86 -2.31
CA GLY A 128 5.28 16.96 -2.42
C GLY A 128 4.22 17.51 -1.49
N ASP A 129 3.44 18.44 -2.02
CA ASP A 129 2.20 18.83 -1.39
C ASP A 129 1.40 17.55 -1.24
N LYS A 130 1.23 17.11 0.00
CA LYS A 130 0.45 15.91 0.32
C LYS A 130 -0.99 16.02 -0.19
N SER A 131 -1.38 17.20 -0.68
CA SER A 131 -2.73 17.48 -1.18
C SER A 131 -3.00 17.01 -2.61
N THR A 132 -1.97 16.61 -3.39
CA THR A 132 -2.19 16.28 -4.82
C THR A 132 -2.37 14.79 -5.09
N LEU A 133 -2.18 13.90 -4.11
CA LEU A 133 -2.26 12.45 -4.32
C LEU A 133 -3.57 11.81 -3.87
N ILE A 134 -4.38 12.53 -3.12
CA ILE A 134 -5.74 12.09 -2.76
C ILE A 134 -6.66 13.29 -3.02
N ASP A 135 -7.45 13.19 -4.08
CA ASP A 135 -8.60 14.06 -4.23
C ASP A 135 -9.57 13.73 -3.08
N GLU A 136 -9.55 14.53 -2.02
CA GLU A 136 -10.44 14.35 -0.87
C GLU A 136 -11.92 14.33 -1.28
N SER A 137 -12.25 14.82 -2.47
CA SER A 137 -13.60 14.73 -3.04
C SER A 137 -14.00 13.33 -3.48
N SER A 138 -13.04 12.39 -3.58
CA SER A 138 -13.29 10.98 -3.94
C SER A 138 -13.39 10.05 -2.72
N VAL A 139 -13.08 10.53 -1.53
CA VAL A 139 -13.26 9.77 -0.29
C VAL A 139 -14.70 9.93 0.16
N ALA A 140 -15.47 8.82 0.18
CA ALA A 140 -16.83 8.82 0.73
C ALA A 140 -16.82 9.45 2.12
N SER A 141 -17.64 10.47 2.32
CA SER A 141 -17.77 11.12 3.62
C SER A 141 -18.46 10.17 4.61
N GLN A 142 -18.30 10.40 5.92
CA GLN A 142 -19.00 9.62 6.92
C GLN A 142 -20.53 9.67 6.70
N ASP A 143 -21.04 10.81 6.22
CA ASP A 143 -22.47 10.99 5.90
C ASP A 143 -22.91 10.09 4.74
N ASP A 144 -22.05 9.86 3.73
CA ASP A 144 -22.31 8.94 2.62
C ASP A 144 -22.35 7.48 3.10
N ILE A 145 -21.48 7.13 4.04
CA ILE A 145 -21.44 5.80 4.66
C ILE A 145 -22.69 5.59 5.52
N ASP A 146 -23.06 6.56 6.36
CA ASP A 146 -24.23 6.49 7.23
C ASP A 146 -25.53 6.42 6.42
N ALA A 147 -25.59 7.07 5.25
CA ALA A 147 -26.74 6.97 4.34
C ALA A 147 -26.95 5.56 3.76
N LEU A 148 -25.87 4.78 3.59
CA LEU A 148 -25.92 3.39 3.12
C LEU A 148 -26.53 2.44 4.17
N PHE A 149 -26.39 2.76 5.45
CA PHE A 149 -26.91 1.95 6.57
C PHE A 149 -28.26 2.40 7.10
N SER A 150 -28.85 3.48 6.54
CA SER A 150 -30.13 4.07 6.98
C SER A 150 -31.35 3.64 6.15
N GLN A 151 -31.19 2.62 5.27
CA GLN A 151 -32.27 2.06 4.47
C GLN A 151 -32.87 0.80 5.08
#